data_403a277fabc364d19f13858492b78a00
#
_entry.id   403a277fabc364d19f13858492b78a00
#
_cell.length_a   1.000
_cell.length_b   1.000
_cell.length_c   1.000
_cell.angle_alpha   90.00
_cell.angle_beta   90.00
_cell.angle_gamma   90.00
#
_symmetry.space_group_name_H-M   'P 1'
#
loop_
_entity.id
_entity.type
_entity.pdbx_description
1 polymer ?
#
loop_
_entity_poly.entity_id
_entity_poly.type
_entity_poly.pdbx_seq_one_letter_code
_entity_poly.pdbx_strand_id
1 'polypeptide(L)'
;MSSQSVRDLLPSVLLAGFLLCPAALVYGSESAQLAIKVDQVGYPLNGPKVALISSPATTFEIRRSNDGGVVFQGKLGSAVAGPNTGDQVQAADFSGLRRTGSFYLVVPGAGRSWNFTVGKNVFAHTYYMAMRAFYGQRCGTAVDLGPEFPGYSYPACHQHGEFHPSSGAKGPRDNIGGWHDAGDYGRYMANSGISTGTLLWAWEIYGQKLKNISLMIPESGNGTPDILNEARWNLEWMLKMQDDDGGAWHKQASEQFPGFIAPEDDKLPSEVVGTGSAPYKSTCATADLAAVGAIAARVYQPYDAKFAAKSLDAARKAWAWTEKYPDVTFRNPPGVGAGEYADANCKDERLWAAAELWRTTGDAAYHDFFLKNYAEFLPSLDSPPAENWATVEPMALWTYALSTRKGADAKAVAAIRKRILKAARAIVERTRSNPYLTSMQARDYVWGSNGVAASYGTYLLIANQLEPDNSFVDVARDNLHYLLGRNTFSLSWVTQVGEHPFQHPHHRPSGSGKQPGPWPGMLSGGPNANRQDPLLAAMPKDLPPGKLYADQLASYASNEICINWQASLVFLLAAELQ
;
A
#
# COMPACT_ATOMS: atom_id res chain seq x y z
N MET A 1 -65.87 -18.98 47.67
CA MET A 1 -66.05 -18.12 48.86
C MET A 1 -64.95 -17.07 48.84
N SER A 2 -65.43 -15.82 48.76
CA SER A 2 -64.87 -14.50 49.12
C SER A 2 -63.42 -14.15 48.60
N SER A 3 -63.25 -13.31 47.62
CA SER A 3 -63.45 -11.83 47.52
C SER A 3 -62.71 -11.01 48.56
N GLN A 4 -61.75 -10.23 48.10
CA GLN A 4 -61.46 -8.82 48.44
C GLN A 4 -60.10 -8.43 47.81
N SER A 5 -60.07 -7.57 46.85
CA SER A 5 -60.21 -6.12 46.72
C SER A 5 -58.89 -5.41 46.85
N VAL A 6 -58.48 -4.91 45.70
CA VAL A 6 -57.32 -4.06 45.41
C VAL A 6 -57.60 -2.63 45.83
N ARG A 7 -56.60 -1.94 46.36
CA ARG A 7 -56.57 -0.47 46.36
C ARG A 7 -55.17 0.01 46.03
N ASP A 8 -55.08 0.82 45.01
CA ASP A 8 -54.14 1.77 44.46
C ASP A 8 -53.00 2.25 45.35
N LEU A 9 -51.79 2.24 44.76
CA LEU A 9 -50.69 3.16 45.06
C LEU A 9 -49.96 3.53 43.77
N LEU A 10 -50.15 4.75 43.32
CA LEU A 10 -49.38 5.42 42.27
C LEU A 10 -47.99 5.76 42.82
N PRO A 11 -46.91 5.55 42.09
CA PRO A 11 -45.64 6.17 42.40
C PRO A 11 -45.46 7.48 41.61
N SER A 12 -44.99 8.46 42.32
CA SER A 12 -44.65 9.80 41.93
C SER A 12 -43.62 9.82 40.78
N VAL A 13 -43.92 10.58 39.72
CA VAL A 13 -43.01 10.89 38.62
C VAL A 13 -41.99 11.90 39.14
N LEU A 14 -40.74 11.48 39.27
CA LEU A 14 -39.60 12.35 39.41
C LEU A 14 -39.21 12.86 38.00
N LEU A 15 -39.46 14.15 37.75
CA LEU A 15 -38.95 14.90 36.62
C LEU A 15 -37.43 15.05 36.80
N ALA A 16 -36.64 14.20 36.13
CA ALA A 16 -35.22 14.41 35.97
C ALA A 16 -35.02 15.44 34.84
N GLY A 17 -34.64 16.66 35.21
CA GLY A 17 -34.26 17.69 34.28
C GLY A 17 -33.00 17.26 33.53
N PHE A 18 -33.13 17.00 32.24
CA PHE A 18 -31.98 16.88 31.33
C PHE A 18 -31.35 18.26 31.18
N LEU A 19 -30.19 18.43 31.78
CA LEU A 19 -29.26 19.50 31.44
C LEU A 19 -28.78 19.24 29.98
N LEU A 20 -29.29 20.03 29.05
CA LEU A 20 -28.78 20.15 27.70
C LEU A 20 -27.34 20.68 27.79
N CYS A 21 -26.39 19.79 27.71
CA CYS A 21 -24.97 20.14 27.46
C CYS A 21 -24.88 20.72 26.05
N PRO A 22 -24.19 21.84 25.82
CA PRO A 22 -24.11 22.43 24.48
C PRO A 22 -23.16 21.63 23.58
N ALA A 23 -23.66 20.57 22.96
CA ALA A 23 -22.95 19.80 21.94
C ALA A 23 -22.76 20.59 20.60
N ALA A 24 -23.33 21.80 20.51
CA ALA A 24 -23.33 22.59 19.28
C ALA A 24 -22.00 23.33 18.98
N LEU A 25 -21.09 23.42 19.94
CA LEU A 25 -19.81 24.15 19.75
C LEU A 25 -18.65 23.27 19.23
N VAL A 26 -18.76 21.93 19.36
CA VAL A 26 -17.72 20.99 18.89
C VAL A 26 -17.88 20.71 17.40
N TYR A 27 -19.09 20.62 16.87
CA TYR A 27 -19.36 20.39 15.46
C TYR A 27 -18.89 21.53 14.53
N GLY A 28 -18.84 22.76 15.00
CA GLY A 28 -18.37 23.89 14.21
C GLY A 28 -16.86 23.94 13.96
N SER A 29 -16.06 23.38 14.88
CA SER A 29 -14.59 23.38 14.75
C SER A 29 -14.09 22.26 13.82
N GLU A 30 -14.70 21.07 13.86
CA GLU A 30 -14.33 19.93 13.03
C GLU A 30 -14.68 20.14 11.56
N SER A 31 -15.85 20.71 11.27
CA SER A 31 -16.24 21.04 9.89
C SER A 31 -15.32 22.09 9.25
N ALA A 32 -14.77 23.01 10.04
CA ALA A 32 -13.81 24.02 9.57
C ALA A 32 -12.46 23.40 9.20
N GLN A 33 -11.95 22.44 9.98
CA GLN A 33 -10.72 21.71 9.68
C GLN A 33 -10.86 20.86 8.42
N LEU A 34 -12.03 20.26 8.20
CA LEU A 34 -12.31 19.46 6.99
C LEU A 34 -12.36 20.31 5.71
N ALA A 35 -12.62 21.61 5.80
CA ALA A 35 -12.61 22.51 4.65
C ALA A 35 -11.20 22.88 4.16
N ILE A 36 -10.16 22.67 4.98
CA ILE A 36 -8.78 23.05 4.68
C ILE A 36 -7.91 21.80 4.63
N LYS A 37 -7.53 21.38 3.44
CA LYS A 37 -6.87 20.11 3.16
C LYS A 37 -5.36 20.30 3.04
N VAL A 38 -4.63 19.79 4.01
CA VAL A 38 -3.17 19.81 4.06
C VAL A 38 -2.62 18.37 4.12
N ASP A 39 -1.38 18.19 3.72
CA ASP A 39 -0.61 17.03 4.17
C ASP A 39 -0.36 17.21 5.68
N GLN A 40 -0.88 16.32 6.49
CA GLN A 40 -0.84 16.39 7.95
C GLN A 40 0.51 15.96 8.53
N VAL A 41 1.37 15.36 7.75
CA VAL A 41 2.77 15.10 8.09
C VAL A 41 3.59 16.35 7.77
N GLY A 42 3.49 16.82 6.50
CA GLY A 42 4.07 18.11 6.15
C GLY A 42 4.67 18.18 4.75
N TYR A 43 5.57 19.12 4.59
CA TYR A 43 6.14 19.51 3.32
C TYR A 43 7.66 19.64 3.40
N PRO A 44 8.42 19.19 2.39
CA PRO A 44 9.85 19.45 2.32
C PRO A 44 10.15 20.96 2.33
N LEU A 45 11.26 21.33 2.96
CA LEU A 45 11.70 22.75 3.05
C LEU A 45 11.82 23.39 1.67
N ASN A 46 12.37 22.62 0.72
CA ASN A 46 12.51 23.01 -0.68
C ASN A 46 11.48 22.25 -1.52
N GLY A 47 10.84 22.93 -2.46
CA GLY A 47 9.81 22.36 -3.32
C GLY A 47 8.43 23.00 -3.16
N PRO A 48 7.47 22.59 -3.97
CA PRO A 48 6.08 23.04 -3.91
C PRO A 48 5.42 22.71 -2.57
N LYS A 49 4.59 23.63 -2.07
CA LYS A 49 3.78 23.48 -0.87
C LYS A 49 2.40 24.07 -1.15
N VAL A 50 1.41 23.20 -1.33
CA VAL A 50 0.06 23.60 -1.69
C VAL A 50 -0.94 22.92 -0.76
N ALA A 51 -1.79 23.72 -0.13
CA ALA A 51 -3.01 23.26 0.53
C ALA A 51 -4.22 23.53 -0.37
N LEU A 52 -5.33 22.85 -0.11
CA LEU A 52 -6.56 23.01 -0.86
C LEU A 52 -7.69 23.45 0.06
N ILE A 53 -8.49 24.40 -0.41
CA ILE A 53 -9.55 25.04 0.39
C ILE A 53 -10.88 24.79 -0.33
N SER A 54 -11.82 24.12 0.34
CA SER A 54 -13.16 23.84 -0.19
C SER A 54 -14.25 24.83 0.25
N SER A 55 -13.87 25.89 0.96
CA SER A 55 -14.74 27.02 1.31
C SER A 55 -14.34 28.26 0.54
N PRO A 56 -15.27 29.07 0.01
CA PRO A 56 -14.92 30.30 -0.68
C PRO A 56 -14.16 31.27 0.20
N ALA A 57 -12.98 31.69 -0.24
CA ALA A 57 -12.17 32.68 0.45
C ALA A 57 -11.22 33.39 -0.53
N THR A 58 -10.54 34.47 -0.09
CA THR A 58 -9.65 35.25 -0.95
C THR A 58 -8.19 35.21 -0.48
N THR A 59 -7.97 34.96 0.81
CA THR A 59 -6.63 34.98 1.42
C THR A 59 -6.47 33.86 2.43
N PHE A 60 -5.22 33.55 2.75
CA PHE A 60 -4.86 32.62 3.82
C PHE A 60 -3.59 33.09 4.54
N GLU A 61 -3.38 32.56 5.73
CA GLU A 61 -2.18 32.77 6.53
C GLU A 61 -1.60 31.42 6.97
N ILE A 62 -0.26 31.32 7.03
CA ILE A 62 0.42 30.23 7.73
C ILE A 62 0.89 30.78 9.08
N ARG A 63 0.56 30.06 10.13
CA ARG A 63 0.89 30.42 11.51
C ARG A 63 1.70 29.31 12.18
N ARG A 64 2.60 29.73 13.09
CA ARG A 64 3.34 28.77 13.92
C ARG A 64 2.40 28.08 14.93
N SER A 65 2.58 26.77 15.11
CA SER A 65 1.74 25.99 16.03
C SER A 65 1.95 26.37 17.50
N ASN A 66 3.13 26.84 17.88
CA ASN A 66 3.50 27.13 19.28
C ASN A 66 2.98 28.47 19.83
N ASP A 67 2.89 29.51 19.00
CA ASP A 67 2.55 30.86 19.45
C ASP A 67 1.51 31.56 18.56
N GLY A 68 1.05 30.92 17.48
CA GLY A 68 0.07 31.48 16.56
C GLY A 68 0.59 32.63 15.68
N GLY A 69 1.89 32.94 15.76
CA GLY A 69 2.49 34.04 14.99
C GLY A 69 2.46 33.78 13.50
N VAL A 70 2.02 34.77 12.71
CA VAL A 70 1.96 34.69 11.23
C VAL A 70 3.38 34.66 10.66
N VAL A 71 3.64 33.69 9.76
CA VAL A 71 4.93 33.51 9.07
C VAL A 71 4.84 33.60 7.55
N PHE A 72 3.62 33.49 7.00
CA PHE A 72 3.36 33.64 5.59
C PHE A 72 1.92 34.09 5.37
N GLN A 73 1.70 34.89 4.34
CA GLN A 73 0.37 35.30 3.89
C GLN A 73 0.28 35.15 2.38
N GLY A 74 -0.85 34.68 1.89
CA GLY A 74 -1.07 34.49 0.46
C GLY A 74 -2.50 34.77 0.02
N LYS A 75 -2.67 34.81 -1.29
CA LYS A 75 -4.00 34.86 -1.94
C LYS A 75 -4.38 33.47 -2.42
N LEU A 76 -5.65 33.16 -2.36
CA LEU A 76 -6.18 31.92 -2.93
C LEU A 76 -6.39 32.09 -4.44
N GLY A 77 -6.14 31.02 -5.17
CA GLY A 77 -6.47 30.92 -6.59
C GLY A 77 -7.98 30.89 -6.83
N SER A 78 -8.39 30.85 -8.09
CA SER A 78 -9.80 30.65 -8.47
C SER A 78 -10.26 29.25 -8.04
N ALA A 79 -11.54 29.15 -7.68
CA ALA A 79 -12.14 27.86 -7.37
C ALA A 79 -12.25 27.01 -8.67
N VAL A 80 -11.85 25.74 -8.55
CA VAL A 80 -11.91 24.77 -9.65
C VAL A 80 -12.73 23.56 -9.22
N ALA A 81 -13.64 23.10 -10.09
CA ALA A 81 -14.47 21.95 -9.82
C ALA A 81 -13.67 20.64 -9.88
N GLY A 82 -13.80 19.80 -8.85
CA GLY A 82 -13.25 18.45 -8.80
C GLY A 82 -14.16 17.43 -9.45
N PRO A 83 -13.89 16.96 -10.67
CA PRO A 83 -14.83 16.10 -11.40
C PRO A 83 -15.05 14.74 -10.70
N ASN A 84 -14.07 14.29 -9.93
CA ASN A 84 -14.12 13.02 -9.21
C ASN A 84 -14.62 13.14 -7.76
N THR A 85 -14.82 14.37 -7.25
CA THR A 85 -15.22 14.63 -5.86
C THR A 85 -16.46 15.49 -5.74
N GLY A 86 -16.82 16.24 -6.80
CA GLY A 86 -17.91 17.21 -6.78
C GLY A 86 -17.60 18.48 -5.97
N ASP A 87 -16.41 18.60 -5.39
CA ASP A 87 -16.00 19.77 -4.63
C ASP A 87 -15.59 20.93 -5.53
N GLN A 88 -15.74 22.15 -5.01
CA GLN A 88 -15.07 23.35 -5.55
C GLN A 88 -13.87 23.63 -4.65
N VAL A 89 -12.66 23.61 -5.18
CA VAL A 89 -11.43 23.83 -4.40
C VAL A 89 -10.59 24.97 -4.95
N GLN A 90 -9.96 25.70 -4.05
CA GLN A 90 -9.00 26.78 -4.31
C GLN A 90 -7.63 26.34 -3.81
N ALA A 91 -6.56 26.60 -4.57
CA ALA A 91 -5.19 26.33 -4.15
C ALA A 91 -4.66 27.48 -3.27
N ALA A 92 -4.08 27.10 -2.14
CA ALA A 92 -3.30 27.96 -1.26
C ALA A 92 -1.81 27.61 -1.43
N ASP A 93 -1.11 28.32 -2.31
CA ASP A 93 0.32 28.12 -2.57
C ASP A 93 1.15 28.90 -1.54
N PHE A 94 1.88 28.17 -0.71
CA PHE A 94 2.85 28.72 0.25
C PHE A 94 4.26 28.18 0.01
N SER A 95 4.59 27.82 -1.22
CA SER A 95 5.92 27.34 -1.62
C SER A 95 7.04 28.30 -1.27
N GLY A 96 6.73 29.61 -1.12
CA GLY A 96 7.66 30.64 -0.64
C GLY A 96 8.05 30.52 0.83
N LEU A 97 7.36 29.73 1.65
CA LEU A 97 7.73 29.50 3.05
C LEU A 97 9.00 28.66 3.12
N ARG A 98 10.15 29.27 3.47
CA ARG A 98 11.48 28.65 3.59
C ARG A 98 11.94 28.53 5.04
N ARG A 99 11.03 28.23 5.94
CA ARG A 99 11.29 28.15 7.38
C ARG A 99 10.89 26.77 7.90
N THR A 100 11.78 26.12 8.65
CA THR A 100 11.48 24.87 9.35
C THR A 100 10.62 25.12 10.59
N GLY A 101 9.76 24.16 10.92
CA GLY A 101 8.91 24.20 12.12
C GLY A 101 7.58 23.50 11.91
N SER A 102 6.72 23.59 12.93
CA SER A 102 5.34 23.13 12.91
C SER A 102 4.39 24.32 12.70
N PHE A 103 3.43 24.15 11.81
CA PHE A 103 2.55 25.21 11.32
C PHE A 103 1.11 24.71 11.15
N TYR A 104 0.19 25.66 11.03
CA TYR A 104 -1.16 25.42 10.53
C TYR A 104 -1.56 26.59 9.60
N LEU A 105 -2.51 26.30 8.71
CA LEU A 105 -3.07 27.26 7.78
C LEU A 105 -4.40 27.81 8.31
N VAL A 106 -4.59 29.12 8.25
CA VAL A 106 -5.84 29.80 8.63
C VAL A 106 -6.45 30.45 7.40
N VAL A 107 -7.74 30.21 7.20
CA VAL A 107 -8.55 30.87 6.18
C VAL A 107 -9.67 31.65 6.85
N PRO A 108 -9.75 32.99 6.65
CA PRO A 108 -10.83 33.79 7.20
C PRO A 108 -12.21 33.25 6.81
N GLY A 109 -13.06 33.00 7.79
CA GLY A 109 -14.40 32.45 7.60
C GLY A 109 -14.49 30.92 7.46
N ALA A 110 -13.36 30.23 7.20
CA ALA A 110 -13.31 28.78 7.11
C ALA A 110 -12.60 28.09 8.30
N GLY A 111 -11.82 28.83 9.11
CA GLY A 111 -11.15 28.32 10.29
C GLY A 111 -9.68 27.97 10.07
N ARG A 112 -9.17 26.89 10.71
CA ARG A 112 -7.78 26.44 10.61
C ARG A 112 -7.65 25.00 10.13
N SER A 113 -6.52 24.67 9.50
CA SER A 113 -6.15 23.29 9.15
C SER A 113 -5.69 22.49 10.36
N TRP A 114 -5.50 21.19 10.15
CA TRP A 114 -4.59 20.36 10.94
C TRP A 114 -3.18 20.94 10.93
N ASN A 115 -2.35 20.58 11.94
CA ASN A 115 -0.95 20.96 11.92
C ASN A 115 -0.19 20.18 10.85
N PHE A 116 0.91 20.78 10.38
CA PHE A 116 1.87 20.16 9.47
C PHE A 116 3.28 20.69 9.76
N THR A 117 4.28 19.88 9.38
CA THR A 117 5.69 20.29 9.54
C THR A 117 6.25 20.78 8.21
N VAL A 118 7.13 21.76 8.22
CA VAL A 118 8.03 22.08 7.11
C VAL A 118 9.45 21.75 7.54
N GLY A 119 10.13 20.87 6.81
CA GLY A 119 11.45 20.39 7.23
C GLY A 119 12.22 19.66 6.13
N LYS A 120 13.43 19.15 6.46
CA LYS A 120 14.27 18.40 5.53
C LYS A 120 13.83 16.94 5.40
N ASN A 121 13.68 16.24 6.52
CA ASN A 121 13.32 14.81 6.57
C ASN A 121 11.91 14.62 7.12
N VAL A 122 10.96 15.38 6.63
CA VAL A 122 9.60 15.45 7.18
C VAL A 122 8.89 14.09 7.15
N PHE A 123 9.17 13.24 6.17
CA PHE A 123 8.55 11.93 6.00
C PHE A 123 9.31 10.77 6.65
N ALA A 124 10.43 11.02 7.36
CA ALA A 124 11.26 9.94 7.91
C ALA A 124 10.50 9.05 8.93
N HIS A 125 9.72 9.67 9.83
CA HIS A 125 8.92 8.91 10.79
C HIS A 125 7.77 8.14 10.10
N THR A 126 7.14 8.72 9.07
CA THR A 126 6.11 8.03 8.29
C THR A 126 6.68 6.82 7.55
N TYR A 127 7.90 6.92 6.98
CA TYR A 127 8.61 5.78 6.41
C TYR A 127 8.84 4.68 7.45
N TYR A 128 9.34 5.04 8.62
CA TYR A 128 9.56 4.12 9.73
C TYR A 128 8.27 3.40 10.12
N MET A 129 7.16 4.11 10.30
CA MET A 129 5.85 3.54 10.61
C MET A 129 5.34 2.63 9.50
N ALA A 130 5.44 3.07 8.23
CA ALA A 130 4.99 2.29 7.07
C ALA A 130 5.77 0.98 6.90
N MET A 131 7.08 0.97 7.18
CA MET A 131 7.88 -0.24 7.20
C MET A 131 7.53 -1.15 8.38
N ARG A 132 7.27 -0.59 9.55
CA ARG A 132 6.87 -1.38 10.72
C ARG A 132 5.46 -1.98 10.60
N ALA A 133 4.62 -1.47 9.71
CA ALA A 133 3.38 -2.14 9.36
C ALA A 133 3.63 -3.54 8.76
N PHE A 134 4.68 -3.73 7.94
CA PHE A 134 5.10 -5.07 7.49
C PHE A 134 5.54 -5.96 8.64
N TYR A 135 6.34 -5.46 9.58
CA TYR A 135 6.68 -6.21 10.79
C TYR A 135 5.43 -6.61 11.57
N GLY A 136 4.43 -5.71 11.65
CA GLY A 136 3.13 -5.98 12.23
C GLY A 136 2.29 -7.04 11.50
N GLN A 137 2.59 -7.33 10.24
CA GLN A 137 1.95 -8.37 9.42
C GLN A 137 2.72 -9.70 9.41
N ARG A 138 3.83 -9.83 10.12
CA ARG A 138 4.59 -11.09 10.15
C ARG A 138 3.74 -12.23 10.70
N CYS A 139 3.66 -13.32 9.94
CA CYS A 139 3.04 -14.58 10.36
C CYS A 139 4.08 -15.52 10.96
N GLY A 140 3.69 -16.38 11.89
CA GLY A 140 4.56 -17.44 12.40
C GLY A 140 5.59 -17.01 13.45
N THR A 141 5.54 -15.78 13.93
CA THR A 141 6.44 -15.26 14.97
C THR A 141 5.68 -14.38 15.96
N ALA A 142 6.25 -14.16 17.13
CA ALA A 142 5.77 -13.11 18.02
C ALA A 142 6.14 -11.74 17.44
N VAL A 143 5.24 -10.79 17.57
CA VAL A 143 5.42 -9.41 17.16
C VAL A 143 5.23 -8.51 18.36
N ASP A 144 6.12 -7.54 18.54
CA ASP A 144 6.03 -6.50 19.56
C ASP A 144 6.58 -5.19 18.97
N LEU A 145 5.74 -4.18 18.87
CA LEU A 145 6.15 -2.87 18.35
C LEU A 145 6.98 -2.06 19.38
N GLY A 146 7.15 -2.61 20.60
CA GLY A 146 8.00 -2.01 21.61
C GLY A 146 7.41 -0.77 22.32
N PRO A 147 8.24 -0.04 23.07
CA PRO A 147 7.77 1.02 23.97
C PRO A 147 7.18 2.25 23.27
N GLU A 148 7.46 2.46 21.99
CA GLU A 148 6.86 3.54 21.21
C GLU A 148 5.37 3.27 20.93
N PHE A 149 4.99 1.99 20.82
CA PHE A 149 3.63 1.56 20.55
C PHE A 149 3.16 0.53 21.59
N PRO A 150 2.99 0.96 22.86
CA PRO A 150 2.66 0.03 23.94
C PRO A 150 1.31 -0.65 23.69
N GLY A 151 1.27 -1.98 23.87
CA GLY A 151 0.08 -2.79 23.66
C GLY A 151 -0.14 -3.26 22.22
N TYR A 152 0.71 -2.88 21.28
CA TYR A 152 0.70 -3.44 19.91
C TYR A 152 1.65 -4.63 19.82
N SER A 153 1.19 -5.77 20.28
CA SER A 153 1.93 -7.04 20.27
C SER A 153 0.97 -8.22 20.14
N TYR A 154 1.49 -9.35 19.67
CA TYR A 154 0.84 -10.65 19.74
C TYR A 154 1.90 -11.78 19.79
N PRO A 155 1.60 -12.93 20.42
CA PRO A 155 2.47 -14.09 20.42
C PRO A 155 2.49 -14.76 19.04
N ALA A 156 3.39 -15.73 18.85
CA ALA A 156 3.52 -16.47 17.60
C ALA A 156 2.19 -17.12 17.20
N CYS A 157 1.78 -16.89 15.94
CA CYS A 157 0.54 -17.39 15.36
C CYS A 157 0.83 -18.44 14.26
N HIS A 158 -0.17 -19.20 13.83
CA HIS A 158 -0.15 -20.09 12.66
C HIS A 158 1.13 -20.96 12.57
N GLN A 159 1.47 -21.61 13.70
CA GLN A 159 2.69 -22.42 13.88
C GLN A 159 2.65 -23.78 13.16
N HIS A 160 1.52 -24.13 12.56
CA HIS A 160 1.34 -25.40 11.89
C HIS A 160 0.76 -25.14 10.50
N GLY A 161 1.41 -25.71 9.48
CA GLY A 161 0.90 -25.72 8.11
C GLY A 161 0.65 -27.14 7.62
N GLU A 162 -0.30 -27.28 6.73
CA GLU A 162 -0.64 -28.55 6.10
C GLU A 162 -1.02 -28.37 4.63
N PHE A 163 -1.12 -29.47 3.92
CA PHE A 163 -1.54 -29.42 2.53
C PHE A 163 -3.05 -29.58 2.41
N HIS A 164 -3.71 -28.61 1.75
CA HIS A 164 -5.07 -28.76 1.24
C HIS A 164 -5.11 -29.83 0.14
N PRO A 165 -6.20 -30.62 -0.01
CA PRO A 165 -6.31 -31.66 -1.05
C PRO A 165 -6.01 -31.17 -2.47
N SER A 166 -6.31 -29.91 -2.78
CA SER A 166 -6.03 -29.29 -4.09
C SER A 166 -4.54 -29.09 -4.40
N SER A 167 -3.67 -29.24 -3.40
CA SER A 167 -2.21 -29.11 -3.59
C SER A 167 -1.56 -30.30 -4.27
N GLY A 168 -2.28 -31.44 -4.34
CA GLY A 168 -1.74 -32.72 -4.81
C GLY A 168 -0.81 -33.43 -3.82
N ALA A 169 -0.60 -32.87 -2.63
CA ALA A 169 0.20 -33.42 -1.56
C ALA A 169 -0.65 -33.67 -0.30
N LYS A 170 -0.06 -34.25 0.75
CA LYS A 170 -0.76 -34.59 2.00
C LYS A 170 0.16 -34.42 3.19
N GLY A 171 -0.44 -34.15 4.36
CA GLY A 171 0.24 -34.10 5.64
C GLY A 171 0.77 -32.70 5.98
N PRO A 172 1.57 -32.59 7.05
CA PRO A 172 2.10 -31.32 7.51
C PRO A 172 3.14 -30.75 6.54
N ARG A 173 3.25 -29.44 6.49
CA ARG A 173 4.27 -28.71 5.74
C ARG A 173 4.89 -27.62 6.62
N ASP A 174 6.22 -27.55 6.70
CA ASP A 174 6.90 -26.36 7.26
C ASP A 174 6.87 -25.22 6.27
N ASN A 175 5.87 -24.38 6.38
CA ASN A 175 5.69 -23.14 5.64
C ASN A 175 5.29 -21.99 6.57
N ILE A 176 5.80 -22.00 7.79
CA ILE A 176 5.69 -20.92 8.78
C ILE A 176 6.49 -19.72 8.26
N GLY A 177 5.94 -18.51 8.41
CA GLY A 177 6.58 -17.27 7.96
C GLY A 177 5.72 -16.49 6.98
N GLY A 178 6.31 -15.49 6.35
CA GLY A 178 5.64 -14.55 5.43
C GLY A 178 4.84 -13.47 6.15
N TRP A 179 4.20 -12.60 5.37
CA TRP A 179 3.28 -11.59 5.88
C TRP A 179 1.84 -12.02 5.70
N HIS A 180 0.99 -11.75 6.69
CA HIS A 180 -0.44 -11.65 6.46
C HIS A 180 -0.69 -10.63 5.35
N ASP A 181 -1.53 -10.98 4.40
CA ASP A 181 -1.65 -10.26 3.13
C ASP A 181 -2.33 -8.90 3.27
N ALA A 182 -3.47 -8.91 3.94
CA ALA A 182 -4.36 -7.77 4.01
C ALA A 182 -5.04 -7.71 5.39
N GLY A 183 -6.37 -7.54 5.42
CA GLY A 183 -7.13 -7.60 6.66
C GLY A 183 -7.32 -9.02 7.21
N ASP A 184 -6.95 -10.05 6.45
CA ASP A 184 -7.01 -11.48 6.80
C ASP A 184 -5.63 -12.03 7.22
N TYR A 185 -5.58 -13.35 7.45
CA TYR A 185 -4.36 -14.07 7.82
C TYR A 185 -3.80 -14.96 6.69
N GLY A 186 -4.40 -14.88 5.50
CA GLY A 186 -3.91 -15.56 4.32
C GLY A 186 -2.58 -14.97 3.82
N ARG A 187 -1.86 -15.77 3.06
CA ARG A 187 -0.59 -15.41 2.38
C ARG A 187 -0.67 -15.87 0.95
N TYR A 188 -0.48 -14.95 0.01
CA TYR A 188 -0.73 -15.17 -1.41
C TYR A 188 0.52 -14.86 -2.21
N MET A 189 0.96 -15.80 -3.05
CA MET A 189 2.24 -15.69 -3.76
C MET A 189 2.28 -14.51 -4.73
N ALA A 190 1.22 -14.27 -5.49
CA ALA A 190 1.16 -13.16 -6.45
C ALA A 190 1.31 -11.81 -5.74
N ASN A 191 0.53 -11.58 -4.67
CA ASN A 191 0.61 -10.32 -3.93
C ASN A 191 1.92 -10.16 -3.13
N SER A 192 2.45 -11.27 -2.60
CA SER A 192 3.79 -11.31 -1.99
C SER A 192 4.89 -11.01 -3.01
N GLY A 193 4.74 -11.47 -4.25
CA GLY A 193 5.69 -11.22 -5.35
C GLY A 193 5.87 -9.73 -5.62
N ILE A 194 4.79 -9.04 -5.97
CA ILE A 194 4.87 -7.59 -6.24
C ILE A 194 5.29 -6.79 -5.01
N SER A 195 4.79 -7.13 -3.82
CA SER A 195 5.12 -6.41 -2.59
C SER A 195 6.60 -6.51 -2.25
N THR A 196 7.14 -7.72 -2.26
CA THR A 196 8.56 -7.99 -2.01
C THR A 196 9.43 -7.36 -3.09
N GLY A 197 9.03 -7.51 -4.37
CA GLY A 197 9.73 -6.92 -5.51
C GLY A 197 9.84 -5.39 -5.39
N THR A 198 8.76 -4.73 -5.00
CA THR A 198 8.73 -3.26 -4.81
C THR A 198 9.65 -2.81 -3.68
N LEU A 199 9.70 -3.53 -2.54
CA LEU A 199 10.63 -3.21 -1.45
C LEU A 199 12.09 -3.43 -1.86
N LEU A 200 12.38 -4.52 -2.57
CA LEU A 200 13.72 -4.78 -3.09
C LEU A 200 14.14 -3.72 -4.12
N TRP A 201 13.23 -3.23 -4.95
CA TRP A 201 13.46 -2.12 -5.86
C TRP A 201 13.67 -0.79 -5.13
N ALA A 202 12.92 -0.52 -4.07
CA ALA A 202 13.18 0.64 -3.21
C ALA A 202 14.62 0.60 -2.65
N TRP A 203 15.09 -0.59 -2.27
CA TRP A 203 16.48 -0.77 -1.87
C TRP A 203 17.47 -0.57 -3.03
N GLU A 204 17.25 -1.16 -4.21
CA GLU A 204 18.17 -1.00 -5.34
C GLU A 204 18.34 0.47 -5.75
N ILE A 205 17.26 1.29 -5.67
CA ILE A 205 17.26 2.69 -6.10
C ILE A 205 17.69 3.64 -4.97
N TYR A 206 17.21 3.41 -3.76
CA TYR A 206 17.38 4.34 -2.63
C TYR A 206 18.23 3.77 -1.48
N GLY A 207 18.92 2.66 -1.68
CA GLY A 207 19.65 1.95 -0.62
C GLY A 207 20.64 2.81 0.16
N GLN A 208 21.28 3.82 -0.48
CA GLN A 208 22.17 4.73 0.23
C GLN A 208 21.45 5.57 1.30
N LYS A 209 20.18 5.91 1.08
CA LYS A 209 19.34 6.61 2.03
C LYS A 209 18.79 5.68 3.13
N LEU A 210 18.58 4.41 2.78
CA LEU A 210 17.89 3.42 3.62
C LEU A 210 18.82 2.61 4.52
N LYS A 211 20.09 2.46 4.15
CA LYS A 211 21.05 1.51 4.77
C LYS A 211 21.27 1.65 6.28
N ASN A 212 21.05 2.85 6.83
CA ASN A 212 21.29 3.14 8.25
C ASN A 212 19.98 3.36 9.02
N ILE A 213 18.81 3.12 8.42
CA ILE A 213 17.53 3.28 9.11
C ILE A 213 17.25 2.02 9.90
N SER A 214 17.18 2.16 11.22
CA SER A 214 16.71 1.09 12.09
C SER A 214 15.19 1.08 12.13
N LEU A 215 14.60 -0.10 11.91
CA LEU A 215 13.17 -0.35 12.04
C LEU A 215 12.81 -0.89 13.43
N MET A 216 13.79 -1.08 14.32
CA MET A 216 13.58 -1.66 15.65
C MET A 216 12.85 -3.03 15.58
N ILE A 217 13.25 -3.84 14.61
CA ILE A 217 12.82 -5.23 14.44
C ILE A 217 13.84 -6.18 15.07
N PRO A 218 13.52 -7.46 15.33
CA PRO A 218 14.45 -8.38 15.99
C PRO A 218 15.81 -8.53 15.31
N GLU A 219 15.86 -8.36 13.99
CA GLU A 219 17.08 -8.47 13.18
C GLU A 219 17.91 -7.18 13.14
N SER A 220 17.40 -6.05 13.67
CA SER A 220 18.10 -4.76 13.63
C SER A 220 19.51 -4.87 14.21
N GLY A 221 20.50 -4.35 13.48
CA GLY A 221 21.90 -4.37 13.90
C GLY A 221 22.67 -5.63 13.54
N ASN A 222 22.11 -6.58 12.80
CA ASN A 222 22.79 -7.81 12.36
C ASN A 222 23.78 -7.61 11.18
N GLY A 223 23.92 -6.38 10.70
CA GLY A 223 24.79 -6.04 9.56
C GLY A 223 24.07 -6.02 8.20
N THR A 224 22.84 -6.51 8.13
CA THR A 224 21.95 -6.36 6.96
C THR A 224 21.01 -5.18 7.20
N PRO A 225 20.79 -4.29 6.22
CA PRO A 225 19.82 -3.21 6.35
C PRO A 225 18.41 -3.71 6.68
N ASP A 226 17.69 -3.01 7.55
CA ASP A 226 16.41 -3.51 8.09
C ASP A 226 15.30 -3.67 7.04
N ILE A 227 15.26 -2.84 6.00
CA ILE A 227 14.35 -3.07 4.88
C ILE A 227 14.59 -4.43 4.21
N LEU A 228 15.84 -4.86 4.12
CA LEU A 228 16.19 -6.18 3.59
C LEU A 228 15.87 -7.30 4.59
N ASN A 229 16.11 -7.08 5.88
CA ASN A 229 15.70 -8.02 6.92
C ASN A 229 14.18 -8.27 6.85
N GLU A 230 13.39 -7.21 6.69
CA GLU A 230 11.93 -7.31 6.59
C GLU A 230 11.49 -8.01 5.29
N ALA A 231 12.05 -7.64 4.13
CA ALA A 231 11.74 -8.30 2.87
C ALA A 231 12.14 -9.79 2.88
N ARG A 232 13.24 -10.14 3.55
CA ARG A 232 13.68 -11.53 3.72
C ARG A 232 12.67 -12.39 4.45
N TRP A 233 11.95 -11.85 5.44
CA TRP A 233 10.91 -12.59 6.17
C TRP A 233 9.89 -13.20 5.23
N ASN A 234 9.43 -12.42 4.25
CA ASN A 234 8.47 -12.90 3.25
C ASN A 234 9.13 -13.79 2.19
N LEU A 235 10.33 -13.44 1.73
CA LEU A 235 11.08 -14.27 0.77
C LEU A 235 11.33 -15.68 1.28
N GLU A 236 11.67 -15.85 2.55
CA GLU A 236 11.90 -17.17 3.16
C GLU A 236 10.61 -18.01 3.14
N TRP A 237 9.44 -17.42 3.36
CA TRP A 237 8.16 -18.09 3.19
C TRP A 237 7.89 -18.42 1.71
N MET A 238 8.11 -17.50 0.80
CA MET A 238 7.92 -17.75 -0.64
C MET A 238 8.79 -18.92 -1.12
N LEU A 239 10.03 -19.02 -0.63
CA LEU A 239 10.91 -20.16 -0.91
C LEU A 239 10.38 -21.49 -0.36
N LYS A 240 9.67 -21.47 0.79
CA LYS A 240 8.99 -22.66 1.33
C LYS A 240 7.76 -23.07 0.53
N MET A 241 7.15 -22.15 -0.21
CA MET A 241 6.05 -22.43 -1.12
C MET A 241 6.49 -23.09 -2.44
N GLN A 242 7.79 -23.17 -2.71
CA GLN A 242 8.32 -23.92 -3.84
C GLN A 242 8.40 -25.42 -3.53
N ASP A 243 8.02 -26.25 -4.50
CA ASP A 243 8.17 -27.69 -4.45
C ASP A 243 9.48 -28.17 -5.10
N ASP A 244 9.81 -29.42 -4.91
CA ASP A 244 11.05 -30.03 -5.45
C ASP A 244 11.11 -30.01 -6.98
N ASP A 245 9.95 -29.99 -7.67
CA ASP A 245 9.85 -29.85 -9.13
C ASP A 245 10.13 -28.44 -9.64
N GLY A 246 10.28 -27.47 -8.75
CA GLY A 246 10.52 -26.05 -9.02
C GLY A 246 9.28 -25.17 -9.07
N GLY A 247 8.08 -25.73 -9.16
CA GLY A 247 6.82 -25.00 -9.14
C GLY A 247 6.44 -24.49 -7.76
N ALA A 248 5.70 -23.40 -7.68
CA ALA A 248 5.20 -22.86 -6.42
C ALA A 248 3.68 -23.00 -6.31
N TRP A 249 3.20 -23.44 -5.13
CA TRP A 249 1.78 -23.40 -4.81
C TRP A 249 1.31 -21.94 -4.71
N HIS A 250 0.02 -21.74 -4.96
CA HIS A 250 -0.52 -20.40 -5.17
C HIS A 250 -0.65 -19.58 -3.88
N LYS A 251 -1.11 -20.22 -2.79
CA LYS A 251 -1.35 -19.55 -1.52
C LYS A 251 -1.28 -20.49 -0.33
N GLN A 252 -1.20 -19.87 0.86
CA GLN A 252 -1.43 -20.53 2.13
C GLN A 252 -2.49 -19.77 2.92
N ALA A 253 -3.63 -20.37 3.14
CA ALA A 253 -4.77 -19.76 3.81
C ALA A 253 -5.67 -20.83 4.43
N SER A 254 -6.55 -20.43 5.33
CA SER A 254 -7.71 -21.25 5.72
C SER A 254 -8.74 -21.27 4.58
N GLU A 255 -9.60 -22.28 4.54
CA GLU A 255 -10.70 -22.33 3.57
C GLU A 255 -11.63 -21.11 3.67
N GLN A 256 -11.90 -20.65 4.90
CA GLN A 256 -12.76 -19.50 5.20
C GLN A 256 -12.00 -18.46 6.00
N PHE A 257 -12.40 -17.21 5.88
CA PHE A 257 -11.86 -16.14 6.72
C PHE A 257 -12.31 -16.30 8.18
N PRO A 258 -11.39 -16.17 9.16
CA PRO A 258 -11.78 -16.08 10.56
C PRO A 258 -12.56 -14.78 10.83
N GLY A 259 -13.25 -14.71 11.98
CA GLY A 259 -13.80 -13.46 12.48
C GLY A 259 -12.72 -12.41 12.80
N PHE A 260 -13.16 -11.26 13.32
CA PHE A 260 -12.21 -10.24 13.81
C PHE A 260 -11.66 -10.64 15.18
N ILE A 261 -10.73 -11.57 15.16
CA ILE A 261 -9.98 -12.10 16.31
C ILE A 261 -8.49 -11.82 16.13
N ALA A 262 -7.73 -11.87 17.21
CA ALA A 262 -6.29 -11.72 17.14
C ALA A 262 -5.60 -12.93 16.46
N PRO A 263 -4.41 -12.76 15.87
CA PRO A 263 -3.77 -13.83 15.09
C PRO A 263 -3.52 -15.12 15.88
N GLU A 264 -3.18 -15.00 17.16
CA GLU A 264 -2.96 -16.13 18.06
C GLU A 264 -4.24 -16.87 18.46
N ASP A 265 -5.39 -16.25 18.28
CA ASP A 265 -6.71 -16.85 18.56
C ASP A 265 -7.29 -17.59 17.36
N ASP A 266 -6.77 -17.35 16.16
CA ASP A 266 -7.16 -18.09 14.97
C ASP A 266 -6.72 -19.55 15.06
N LYS A 267 -7.70 -20.46 15.03
CA LYS A 267 -7.50 -21.90 15.11
C LYS A 267 -7.88 -22.61 13.80
N LEU A 268 -8.20 -21.83 12.76
CA LEU A 268 -8.47 -22.42 11.44
C LEU A 268 -7.18 -23.04 10.88
N PRO A 269 -7.29 -24.14 10.12
CA PRO A 269 -6.14 -24.73 9.45
C PRO A 269 -5.46 -23.72 8.52
N SER A 270 -4.13 -23.69 8.52
CA SER A 270 -3.31 -22.88 7.61
C SER A 270 -2.80 -23.78 6.47
N GLU A 271 -3.53 -23.81 5.36
CA GLU A 271 -3.38 -24.82 4.32
C GLU A 271 -2.69 -24.28 3.08
N VAL A 272 -1.78 -25.07 2.52
CA VAL A 272 -1.18 -24.82 1.20
C VAL A 272 -2.17 -25.24 0.12
N VAL A 273 -2.69 -24.27 -0.61
CA VAL A 273 -3.74 -24.46 -1.62
C VAL A 273 -3.11 -24.41 -3.03
N GLY A 274 -3.42 -25.42 -3.82
CA GLY A 274 -3.00 -25.55 -5.21
C GLY A 274 -4.18 -25.48 -6.17
N THR A 275 -3.92 -25.76 -7.47
CA THR A 275 -4.89 -25.64 -8.57
C THR A 275 -5.93 -26.75 -8.62
N GLY A 276 -5.86 -27.76 -7.75
CA GLY A 276 -6.80 -28.89 -7.70
C GLY A 276 -6.57 -29.99 -8.76
N SER A 277 -5.71 -29.74 -9.74
CA SER A 277 -5.31 -30.71 -10.77
C SER A 277 -3.84 -30.60 -11.11
N ALA A 278 -3.22 -31.67 -11.60
CA ALA A 278 -1.81 -31.64 -11.99
C ALA A 278 -1.54 -30.50 -13.00
N PRO A 279 -0.46 -29.74 -12.83
CA PRO A 279 0.66 -29.93 -11.91
C PRO A 279 0.48 -29.35 -10.49
N TYR A 280 -0.70 -28.93 -10.07
CA TYR A 280 -1.09 -28.44 -8.76
C TYR A 280 -0.51 -27.07 -8.33
N LYS A 281 0.43 -26.53 -9.06
CA LYS A 281 1.07 -25.22 -8.85
C LYS A 281 0.61 -24.26 -9.95
N SER A 282 0.66 -22.94 -9.71
CA SER A 282 0.29 -21.95 -10.73
C SER A 282 1.52 -21.30 -11.37
N THR A 283 1.38 -20.97 -12.65
CA THR A 283 2.47 -20.31 -13.40
C THR A 283 2.75 -18.91 -12.88
N CYS A 284 1.71 -18.11 -12.56
CA CYS A 284 1.88 -16.76 -12.02
C CYS A 284 2.69 -16.79 -10.71
N ALA A 285 2.26 -17.58 -9.71
CA ALA A 285 2.98 -17.70 -8.43
C ALA A 285 4.44 -18.18 -8.60
N THR A 286 4.66 -19.09 -9.54
CA THR A 286 6.00 -19.63 -9.81
C THR A 286 6.88 -18.60 -10.51
N ALA A 287 6.34 -17.84 -11.46
CA ALA A 287 7.07 -16.79 -12.16
C ALA A 287 7.40 -15.59 -11.24
N ASP A 288 6.47 -15.21 -10.35
CA ASP A 288 6.74 -14.21 -9.31
C ASP A 288 7.91 -14.63 -8.41
N LEU A 289 7.93 -15.91 -7.98
CA LEU A 289 9.05 -16.44 -7.21
C LEU A 289 10.37 -16.35 -8.00
N ALA A 290 10.35 -16.64 -9.31
CA ALA A 290 11.52 -16.52 -10.17
C ALA A 290 12.01 -15.07 -10.25
N ALA A 291 11.10 -14.11 -10.40
CA ALA A 291 11.44 -12.68 -10.47
C ALA A 291 12.05 -12.19 -9.15
N VAL A 292 11.35 -12.34 -8.03
CA VAL A 292 11.84 -11.82 -6.74
C VAL A 292 13.07 -12.57 -6.24
N GLY A 293 13.20 -13.88 -6.53
CA GLY A 293 14.39 -14.66 -6.23
C GLY A 293 15.62 -14.18 -7.01
N ALA A 294 15.44 -13.74 -8.26
CA ALA A 294 16.52 -13.15 -9.06
C ALA A 294 16.94 -11.77 -8.52
N ILE A 295 15.98 -10.92 -8.08
CA ILE A 295 16.30 -9.65 -7.41
C ILE A 295 17.03 -9.93 -6.10
N ALA A 296 16.52 -10.85 -5.27
CA ALA A 296 17.12 -11.22 -4.00
C ALA A 296 18.58 -11.69 -4.18
N ALA A 297 18.86 -12.48 -5.21
CA ALA A 297 20.22 -12.93 -5.51
C ALA A 297 21.21 -11.77 -5.69
N ARG A 298 20.79 -10.66 -6.34
CA ARG A 298 21.65 -9.46 -6.50
C ARG A 298 21.78 -8.69 -5.19
N VAL A 299 20.64 -8.47 -4.54
CA VAL A 299 20.52 -7.54 -3.42
C VAL A 299 21.18 -8.09 -2.15
N TYR A 300 21.03 -9.39 -1.87
CA TYR A 300 21.61 -10.00 -0.67
C TYR A 300 23.07 -10.48 -0.85
N GLN A 301 23.60 -10.49 -2.07
CA GLN A 301 24.98 -10.95 -2.32
C GLN A 301 26.03 -10.28 -1.41
N PRO A 302 25.97 -8.98 -1.11
CA PRO A 302 26.95 -8.33 -0.22
C PRO A 302 26.75 -8.66 1.28
N TYR A 303 25.58 -9.15 1.67
CA TYR A 303 25.18 -9.35 3.08
C TYR A 303 25.12 -10.82 3.47
N ASP A 304 24.57 -11.66 2.61
CA ASP A 304 24.43 -13.11 2.81
C ASP A 304 24.54 -13.84 1.47
N ALA A 305 25.75 -14.18 1.07
CA ALA A 305 26.02 -14.89 -0.18
C ALA A 305 25.36 -16.27 -0.28
N LYS A 306 25.10 -16.94 0.89
CA LYS A 306 24.41 -18.23 0.90
C LYS A 306 22.93 -18.07 0.60
N PHE A 307 22.28 -17.07 1.19
CA PHE A 307 20.88 -16.75 0.91
C PHE A 307 20.72 -16.25 -0.54
N ALA A 308 21.62 -15.42 -1.03
CA ALA A 308 21.66 -14.99 -2.42
C ALA A 308 21.76 -16.17 -3.40
N ALA A 309 22.65 -17.12 -3.14
CA ALA A 309 22.80 -18.32 -3.96
C ALA A 309 21.55 -19.23 -3.91
N LYS A 310 20.96 -19.42 -2.72
CA LYS A 310 19.70 -20.16 -2.53
C LYS A 310 18.56 -19.53 -3.33
N SER A 311 18.43 -18.19 -3.28
CA SER A 311 17.40 -17.45 -4.00
C SER A 311 17.55 -17.58 -5.52
N LEU A 312 18.80 -17.54 -6.04
CA LEU A 312 19.06 -17.71 -7.46
C LEU A 312 18.75 -19.14 -7.92
N ASP A 313 19.11 -20.16 -7.15
CA ASP A 313 18.80 -21.55 -7.46
C ASP A 313 17.29 -21.76 -7.54
N ALA A 314 16.56 -21.27 -6.56
CA ALA A 314 15.10 -21.31 -6.54
C ALA A 314 14.48 -20.58 -7.75
N ALA A 315 14.99 -19.38 -8.10
CA ALA A 315 14.54 -18.64 -9.27
C ALA A 315 14.75 -19.39 -10.58
N ARG A 316 15.89 -20.05 -10.74
CA ARG A 316 16.18 -20.88 -11.93
C ARG A 316 15.28 -22.10 -12.04
N LYS A 317 15.03 -22.79 -10.92
CA LYS A 317 14.09 -23.93 -10.86
C LYS A 317 12.66 -23.49 -11.19
N ALA A 318 12.23 -22.37 -10.61
CA ALA A 318 10.93 -21.77 -10.89
C ALA A 318 10.79 -21.40 -12.38
N TRP A 319 11.79 -20.77 -12.98
CA TRP A 319 11.80 -20.48 -14.40
C TRP A 319 11.67 -21.75 -15.26
N ALA A 320 12.50 -22.77 -15.02
CA ALA A 320 12.46 -24.04 -15.76
C ALA A 320 11.07 -24.71 -15.65
N TRP A 321 10.43 -24.59 -14.49
CA TRP A 321 9.07 -25.07 -14.31
C TRP A 321 8.06 -24.29 -15.18
N THR A 322 8.18 -22.95 -15.27
CA THR A 322 7.27 -22.13 -16.10
C THR A 322 7.49 -22.33 -17.61
N GLU A 323 8.67 -22.80 -18.03
CA GLU A 323 8.89 -23.19 -19.42
C GLU A 323 8.11 -24.47 -19.77
N LYS A 324 8.05 -25.42 -18.84
CA LYS A 324 7.28 -26.66 -18.99
C LYS A 324 5.78 -26.44 -18.84
N TYR A 325 5.36 -25.51 -17.97
CA TYR A 325 3.97 -25.21 -17.65
C TYR A 325 3.73 -23.69 -17.80
N PRO A 326 3.59 -23.20 -19.03
CA PRO A 326 3.59 -21.75 -19.30
C PRO A 326 2.29 -21.02 -18.97
N ASP A 327 1.19 -21.73 -18.69
CA ASP A 327 -0.15 -21.15 -18.59
C ASP A 327 -1.05 -21.98 -17.67
N VAL A 328 -0.61 -22.23 -16.44
CA VAL A 328 -1.43 -22.87 -15.41
C VAL A 328 -1.95 -21.77 -14.48
N THR A 329 -3.17 -21.32 -14.75
CA THR A 329 -3.85 -20.30 -13.94
C THR A 329 -4.46 -20.92 -12.68
N PHE A 330 -4.74 -20.08 -11.68
CA PHE A 330 -5.37 -20.51 -10.44
C PHE A 330 -6.84 -20.08 -10.38
N ARG A 331 -7.65 -20.95 -9.78
CA ARG A 331 -8.99 -20.65 -9.27
C ARG A 331 -9.17 -21.33 -7.93
N ASN A 332 -9.93 -20.70 -7.04
CA ASN A 332 -10.24 -21.31 -5.75
C ASN A 332 -10.87 -22.69 -5.94
N PRO A 333 -10.36 -23.74 -5.29
CA PRO A 333 -11.01 -25.02 -5.25
C PRO A 333 -12.40 -24.94 -4.59
N PRO A 334 -13.32 -25.85 -4.87
CA PRO A 334 -14.60 -25.91 -4.17
C PRO A 334 -14.43 -25.93 -2.65
N GLY A 335 -15.15 -25.08 -1.93
CA GLY A 335 -15.08 -24.94 -0.47
C GLY A 335 -14.15 -23.82 0.01
N VAL A 336 -13.18 -23.41 -0.80
CA VAL A 336 -12.23 -22.36 -0.44
C VAL A 336 -12.81 -20.98 -0.78
N GLY A 337 -13.12 -20.18 0.23
CA GLY A 337 -13.66 -18.83 0.12
C GLY A 337 -12.67 -17.71 0.43
N ALA A 338 -11.44 -18.04 0.90
CA ALA A 338 -10.39 -17.06 1.12
C ALA A 338 -9.90 -16.45 -0.21
N GLY A 339 -9.23 -15.28 -0.17
CA GLY A 339 -8.83 -14.51 -1.34
C GLY A 339 -8.32 -15.36 -2.51
N GLU A 340 -8.83 -15.11 -3.70
CA GLU A 340 -8.52 -15.94 -4.85
C GLU A 340 -7.21 -15.54 -5.53
N TYR A 341 -6.97 -14.23 -5.71
CA TYR A 341 -5.83 -13.71 -6.47
C TYR A 341 -5.65 -14.41 -7.82
N ALA A 342 -6.80 -14.64 -8.49
CA ALA A 342 -6.82 -15.30 -9.78
C ALA A 342 -6.38 -14.37 -10.89
N ASP A 343 -5.34 -14.77 -11.60
CA ASP A 343 -4.92 -14.12 -12.82
C ASP A 343 -5.39 -14.92 -14.04
N ALA A 344 -5.80 -14.20 -15.08
CA ALA A 344 -6.30 -14.81 -16.31
C ALA A 344 -5.18 -15.34 -17.21
N ASN A 345 -3.97 -14.80 -17.05
CA ASN A 345 -2.77 -15.23 -17.76
C ASN A 345 -1.52 -14.90 -16.94
N CYS A 346 -0.44 -15.62 -17.16
CA CYS A 346 0.82 -15.45 -16.42
C CYS A 346 1.98 -15.02 -17.34
N LYS A 347 1.67 -14.34 -18.45
CA LYS A 347 2.70 -13.95 -19.43
C LYS A 347 3.57 -12.80 -18.93
N ASP A 348 2.98 -11.87 -18.21
CA ASP A 348 3.67 -10.70 -17.66
C ASP A 348 4.56 -11.07 -16.48
N GLU A 349 4.15 -12.00 -15.59
CA GLU A 349 5.03 -12.53 -14.54
C GLU A 349 6.21 -13.29 -15.15
N ARG A 350 5.97 -14.07 -16.21
CA ARG A 350 7.06 -14.73 -16.93
C ARG A 350 7.99 -13.72 -17.62
N LEU A 351 7.46 -12.62 -18.16
CA LEU A 351 8.26 -11.54 -18.73
C LEU A 351 9.11 -10.87 -17.65
N TRP A 352 8.53 -10.62 -16.47
CA TRP A 352 9.23 -10.05 -15.33
C TRP A 352 10.34 -10.97 -14.84
N ALA A 353 10.04 -12.25 -14.66
CA ALA A 353 11.03 -13.28 -14.30
C ALA A 353 12.20 -13.32 -15.30
N ALA A 354 11.91 -13.29 -16.59
CA ALA A 354 12.95 -13.29 -17.63
C ALA A 354 13.83 -12.03 -17.57
N ALA A 355 13.23 -10.85 -17.40
CA ALA A 355 13.96 -9.59 -17.27
C ALA A 355 14.89 -9.59 -16.05
N GLU A 356 14.38 -10.04 -14.88
CA GLU A 356 15.15 -10.07 -13.63
C GLU A 356 16.25 -11.14 -13.65
N LEU A 357 15.97 -12.33 -14.16
CA LEU A 357 16.96 -13.39 -14.33
C LEU A 357 18.07 -12.96 -15.29
N TRP A 358 17.72 -12.36 -16.45
CA TRP A 358 18.72 -11.81 -17.35
C TRP A 358 19.56 -10.72 -16.70
N ARG A 359 18.93 -9.77 -16.05
CA ARG A 359 19.63 -8.68 -15.33
C ARG A 359 20.59 -9.24 -14.28
N THR A 360 20.23 -10.33 -13.61
CA THR A 360 21.05 -10.98 -12.57
C THR A 360 22.18 -11.82 -13.16
N THR A 361 21.88 -12.68 -14.12
CA THR A 361 22.82 -13.73 -14.58
C THR A 361 23.53 -13.37 -15.90
N GLY A 362 22.87 -12.62 -16.80
CA GLY A 362 23.34 -12.38 -18.16
C GLY A 362 23.11 -13.56 -19.11
N ASP A 363 22.38 -14.57 -18.69
CA ASP A 363 22.13 -15.76 -19.52
C ASP A 363 21.24 -15.41 -20.72
N ALA A 364 21.68 -15.83 -21.90
CA ALA A 364 21.05 -15.51 -23.18
C ALA A 364 19.62 -16.07 -23.28
N ALA A 365 19.32 -17.21 -22.67
CA ALA A 365 17.98 -17.81 -22.74
C ALA A 365 16.90 -16.87 -22.18
N TYR A 366 17.16 -16.22 -21.04
CA TYR A 366 16.23 -15.25 -20.45
C TYR A 366 16.12 -13.97 -21.29
N HIS A 367 17.25 -13.53 -21.88
CA HIS A 367 17.27 -12.37 -22.76
C HIS A 367 16.47 -12.58 -24.04
N ASP A 368 16.66 -13.74 -24.68
CA ASP A 368 15.96 -14.11 -25.90
C ASP A 368 14.44 -14.22 -25.63
N PHE A 369 14.05 -14.78 -24.48
CA PHE A 369 12.64 -14.82 -24.09
C PHE A 369 12.07 -13.42 -23.91
N PHE A 370 12.77 -12.53 -23.21
CA PHE A 370 12.33 -11.16 -23.03
C PHE A 370 12.16 -10.45 -24.37
N LEU A 371 13.19 -10.50 -25.24
CA LEU A 371 13.17 -9.83 -26.55
C LEU A 371 12.08 -10.37 -27.49
N LYS A 372 11.76 -11.64 -27.38
CA LYS A 372 10.66 -12.25 -28.15
C LYS A 372 9.29 -11.75 -27.73
N ASN A 373 9.07 -11.44 -26.43
CA ASN A 373 7.75 -11.23 -25.87
C ASN A 373 7.46 -9.79 -25.44
N TYR A 374 8.46 -8.94 -25.11
CA TYR A 374 8.22 -7.60 -24.52
C TYR A 374 7.35 -6.69 -25.38
N ALA A 375 7.37 -6.84 -26.71
CA ALA A 375 6.64 -5.95 -27.62
C ALA A 375 5.11 -6.07 -27.46
N GLU A 376 4.60 -7.23 -27.01
CA GLU A 376 3.18 -7.45 -26.68
C GLU A 376 2.71 -6.50 -25.58
N PHE A 377 3.58 -6.18 -24.62
CA PHE A 377 3.26 -5.38 -23.44
C PHE A 377 3.58 -3.88 -23.59
N LEU A 378 4.27 -3.47 -24.64
CA LEU A 378 4.57 -2.05 -24.85
C LEU A 378 3.33 -1.14 -24.85
N PRO A 379 2.18 -1.54 -25.42
CA PRO A 379 0.99 -0.69 -25.43
C PRO A 379 0.45 -0.37 -24.03
N SER A 380 0.65 -1.21 -23.02
CA SER A 380 0.21 -0.93 -21.64
C SER A 380 0.88 0.31 -21.06
N LEU A 381 2.10 0.61 -21.48
CA LEU A 381 2.82 1.81 -21.07
C LEU A 381 2.25 3.13 -21.63
N ASP A 382 1.40 3.09 -22.66
CA ASP A 382 0.82 4.32 -23.26
C ASP A 382 -0.31 4.92 -22.39
N SER A 383 -0.97 4.08 -21.61
CA SER A 383 -1.98 4.47 -20.63
C SER A 383 -1.81 3.60 -19.39
N PRO A 384 -0.76 3.85 -18.60
CA PRO A 384 -0.39 2.95 -17.54
C PRO A 384 -1.55 2.76 -16.58
N PRO A 385 -1.98 1.51 -16.34
CA PRO A 385 -2.54 1.17 -15.06
C PRO A 385 -1.40 1.28 -14.04
N ALA A 386 -1.76 1.50 -12.80
CA ALA A 386 -0.83 1.22 -11.73
C ALA A 386 -0.49 -0.28 -11.77
N GLU A 387 0.75 -0.62 -11.55
CA GLU A 387 1.15 -2.02 -11.33
C GLU A 387 0.38 -2.58 -10.12
N ASN A 388 0.00 -3.84 -10.22
CA ASN A 388 -0.68 -4.58 -9.16
C ASN A 388 -0.36 -6.08 -9.28
N TRP A 389 -0.91 -6.91 -8.40
CA TRP A 389 -0.65 -8.34 -8.35
C TRP A 389 -1.02 -9.13 -9.63
N ALA A 390 -1.89 -8.58 -10.48
CA ALA A 390 -2.28 -9.17 -11.77
C ALA A 390 -1.77 -8.35 -12.97
N THR A 391 -0.85 -7.41 -12.75
CA THR A 391 -0.34 -6.51 -13.79
C THR A 391 1.10 -6.13 -13.44
N VAL A 392 2.04 -7.02 -13.74
CA VAL A 392 3.47 -6.84 -13.42
C VAL A 392 4.35 -6.55 -14.63
N GLU A 393 3.77 -6.48 -15.84
CA GLU A 393 4.53 -6.11 -17.04
C GLU A 393 5.24 -4.75 -16.94
N PRO A 394 4.74 -3.71 -16.24
CA PRO A 394 5.51 -2.50 -16.04
C PRO A 394 6.84 -2.77 -15.35
N MET A 395 6.85 -3.64 -14.32
CA MET A 395 8.08 -4.00 -13.60
C MET A 395 9.08 -4.72 -14.52
N ALA A 396 8.60 -5.61 -15.41
CA ALA A 396 9.44 -6.27 -16.41
C ALA A 396 10.12 -5.27 -17.34
N LEU A 397 9.35 -4.32 -17.87
CA LEU A 397 9.82 -3.32 -18.81
C LEU A 397 10.77 -2.32 -18.14
N TRP A 398 10.47 -1.90 -16.90
CA TRP A 398 11.35 -1.04 -16.10
C TRP A 398 12.68 -1.72 -15.79
N THR A 399 12.63 -3.00 -15.36
CA THR A 399 13.85 -3.80 -15.11
C THR A 399 14.78 -3.77 -16.30
N TYR A 400 14.24 -4.01 -17.50
CA TYR A 400 15.04 -4.04 -18.71
C TYR A 400 15.59 -2.66 -19.08
N ALA A 401 14.75 -1.61 -19.02
CA ALA A 401 15.14 -0.25 -19.38
C ALA A 401 16.15 0.39 -18.41
N LEU A 402 16.11 0.01 -17.13
CA LEU A 402 17.03 0.48 -16.07
C LEU A 402 18.27 -0.40 -15.95
N SER A 403 18.33 -1.55 -16.62
CA SER A 403 19.47 -2.45 -16.52
C SER A 403 20.75 -1.81 -17.05
N THR A 404 21.80 -1.85 -16.25
CA THR A 404 23.16 -1.46 -16.64
C THR A 404 23.97 -2.63 -17.22
N ARG A 405 23.35 -3.79 -17.38
CA ARG A 405 23.99 -4.98 -17.92
C ARG A 405 24.40 -4.75 -19.38
N LYS A 406 25.63 -5.11 -19.72
CA LYS A 406 26.09 -5.10 -21.10
C LYS A 406 25.30 -6.11 -21.94
N GLY A 407 25.00 -5.77 -23.19
CA GLY A 407 24.27 -6.63 -24.11
C GLY A 407 22.79 -6.37 -24.19
N ALA A 408 22.25 -5.37 -23.46
CA ALA A 408 20.87 -4.95 -23.66
C ALA A 408 20.61 -4.50 -25.11
N ASP A 409 19.49 -4.91 -25.71
CA ASP A 409 19.11 -4.48 -27.05
C ASP A 409 18.73 -3.00 -27.05
N ALA A 410 19.49 -2.18 -27.77
CA ALA A 410 19.33 -0.73 -27.78
C ALA A 410 17.98 -0.29 -28.37
N LYS A 411 17.37 -1.06 -29.29
CA LYS A 411 16.06 -0.75 -29.87
C LYS A 411 14.95 -1.01 -28.85
N ALA A 412 15.02 -2.13 -28.12
CA ALA A 412 14.08 -2.44 -27.06
C ALA A 412 14.15 -1.41 -25.92
N VAL A 413 15.36 -1.07 -25.44
CA VAL A 413 15.57 -0.02 -24.43
C VAL A 413 14.98 1.30 -24.90
N ALA A 414 15.28 1.75 -26.14
CA ALA A 414 14.78 3.01 -26.67
C ALA A 414 13.23 3.02 -26.80
N ALA A 415 12.63 1.90 -27.24
CA ALA A 415 11.18 1.77 -27.38
C ALA A 415 10.47 1.85 -26.02
N ILE A 416 10.98 1.13 -25.02
CA ILE A 416 10.43 1.11 -23.65
C ILE A 416 10.56 2.52 -23.03
N ARG A 417 11.77 3.10 -23.02
CA ARG A 417 12.04 4.44 -22.45
C ARG A 417 11.14 5.50 -23.06
N LYS A 418 10.99 5.52 -24.39
CA LYS A 418 10.15 6.48 -25.10
C LYS A 418 8.71 6.46 -24.59
N ARG A 419 8.13 5.26 -24.37
CA ARG A 419 6.75 5.11 -23.90
C ARG A 419 6.60 5.50 -22.43
N ILE A 420 7.51 5.05 -21.56
CA ILE A 420 7.52 5.41 -20.14
C ILE A 420 7.56 6.93 -19.98
N LEU A 421 8.49 7.61 -20.65
CA LEU A 421 8.65 9.07 -20.55
C LEU A 421 7.46 9.83 -21.12
N LYS A 422 6.87 9.35 -22.23
CA LYS A 422 5.64 9.93 -22.78
C LYS A 422 4.49 9.83 -21.79
N ALA A 423 4.27 8.67 -21.19
CA ALA A 423 3.21 8.46 -20.21
C ALA A 423 3.47 9.26 -18.93
N ALA A 424 4.70 9.32 -18.44
CA ALA A 424 5.07 10.12 -17.27
C ALA A 424 4.75 11.61 -17.47
N ARG A 425 5.07 12.19 -18.65
CA ARG A 425 4.72 13.58 -18.97
C ARG A 425 3.20 13.78 -19.02
N ALA A 426 2.45 12.83 -19.57
CA ALA A 426 0.99 12.88 -19.58
C ALA A 426 0.38 12.79 -18.17
N ILE A 427 1.00 12.01 -17.27
CA ILE A 427 0.62 11.96 -15.85
C ILE A 427 0.87 13.31 -15.19
N VAL A 428 2.02 13.95 -15.42
CA VAL A 428 2.33 15.28 -14.88
C VAL A 428 1.31 16.33 -15.33
N GLU A 429 1.02 16.40 -16.61
CA GLU A 429 0.05 17.35 -17.16
C GLU A 429 -1.34 17.15 -16.58
N ARG A 430 -1.81 15.91 -16.55
CA ARG A 430 -3.10 15.53 -15.96
C ARG A 430 -3.19 15.88 -14.47
N THR A 431 -2.13 15.62 -13.71
CA THR A 431 -2.11 15.90 -12.28
C THR A 431 -2.15 17.40 -12.00
N ARG A 432 -1.39 18.19 -12.75
CA ARG A 432 -1.41 19.65 -12.61
C ARG A 432 -2.75 20.28 -12.98
N SER A 433 -3.52 19.68 -13.87
CA SER A 433 -4.88 20.11 -14.22
C SER A 433 -5.95 19.56 -13.27
N ASN A 434 -5.62 18.60 -12.42
CA ASN A 434 -6.55 18.07 -11.41
C ASN A 434 -6.58 19.02 -10.19
N PRO A 435 -7.75 19.52 -9.76
CA PRO A 435 -7.83 20.46 -8.64
C PRO A 435 -7.37 19.88 -7.30
N TYR A 436 -7.36 18.55 -7.14
CA TYR A 436 -6.79 17.87 -5.98
C TYR A 436 -5.30 17.54 -6.13
N LEU A 437 -4.68 17.89 -7.26
CA LEU A 437 -3.28 17.59 -7.56
C LEU A 437 -2.96 16.10 -7.32
N THR A 438 -3.86 15.22 -7.76
CA THR A 438 -3.65 13.76 -7.75
C THR A 438 -3.67 13.22 -9.17
N SER A 439 -2.89 12.18 -9.42
CA SER A 439 -2.81 11.54 -10.74
C SER A 439 -4.05 10.69 -11.09
N MET A 440 -4.95 10.50 -10.13
CA MET A 440 -6.12 9.65 -10.21
C MET A 440 -7.15 10.15 -11.23
N GLN A 441 -7.70 9.23 -12.01
CA GLN A 441 -8.85 9.41 -12.91
C GLN A 441 -10.08 8.71 -12.32
N ALA A 442 -11.26 8.95 -12.88
CA ALA A 442 -12.50 8.30 -12.39
C ALA A 442 -12.42 6.76 -12.38
N ARG A 443 -11.73 6.16 -13.36
CA ARG A 443 -11.53 4.70 -13.48
C ARG A 443 -10.61 4.09 -12.41
N ASP A 444 -9.83 4.93 -11.72
CA ASP A 444 -8.81 4.50 -10.76
C ASP A 444 -9.36 4.35 -9.33
N TYR A 445 -10.62 4.78 -9.11
CA TYR A 445 -11.31 4.58 -7.84
C TYR A 445 -11.88 3.16 -7.75
N VAL A 446 -10.98 2.21 -7.62
CA VAL A 446 -11.23 0.77 -7.49
C VAL A 446 -10.86 0.29 -6.08
N TRP A 447 -11.06 -0.98 -5.79
CA TRP A 447 -10.52 -1.58 -4.57
C TRP A 447 -9.00 -1.39 -4.51
N GLY A 448 -8.50 -0.69 -3.48
CA GLY A 448 -7.08 -0.31 -3.38
C GLY A 448 -6.70 0.97 -4.13
N SER A 449 -7.63 1.89 -4.35
CA SER A 449 -7.39 3.13 -5.09
C SER A 449 -6.26 4.00 -4.51
N ASN A 450 -6.02 3.97 -3.20
CA ASN A 450 -4.86 4.63 -2.59
C ASN A 450 -3.54 3.96 -3.01
N GLY A 451 -3.54 2.64 -3.19
CA GLY A 451 -2.44 1.92 -3.83
C GLY A 451 -2.20 2.40 -5.25
N VAL A 452 -3.28 2.62 -6.04
CA VAL A 452 -3.18 3.19 -7.40
C VAL A 452 -2.54 4.58 -7.37
N ALA A 453 -2.93 5.45 -6.43
CA ALA A 453 -2.30 6.77 -6.26
C ALA A 453 -0.79 6.65 -5.96
N ALA A 454 -0.41 5.72 -5.08
CA ALA A 454 1.00 5.44 -4.78
C ALA A 454 1.75 4.92 -6.01
N SER A 455 1.18 3.98 -6.75
CA SER A 455 1.79 3.41 -7.96
C SER A 455 2.01 4.42 -9.08
N TYR A 456 1.13 5.41 -9.26
CA TYR A 456 1.42 6.53 -10.17
C TYR A 456 2.66 7.32 -9.74
N GLY A 457 2.85 7.51 -8.44
CA GLY A 457 4.07 8.12 -7.90
C GLY A 457 5.30 7.24 -8.17
N THR A 458 5.20 5.93 -7.95
CA THR A 458 6.27 4.96 -8.28
C THR A 458 6.64 5.04 -9.77
N TYR A 459 5.66 5.04 -10.66
CA TYR A 459 5.87 5.17 -12.11
C TYR A 459 6.68 6.44 -12.45
N LEU A 460 6.31 7.59 -11.87
CA LEU A 460 7.01 8.86 -12.09
C LEU A 460 8.45 8.83 -11.56
N LEU A 461 8.67 8.21 -10.40
CA LEU A 461 10.01 8.06 -9.84
C LEU A 461 10.89 7.11 -10.66
N ILE A 462 10.33 6.07 -11.25
CA ILE A 462 11.01 5.21 -12.23
C ILE A 462 11.34 6.00 -13.50
N ALA A 463 10.40 6.80 -14.02
CA ALA A 463 10.69 7.69 -15.16
C ALA A 463 11.83 8.67 -14.87
N ASN A 464 11.88 9.21 -13.63
CA ASN A 464 12.97 10.07 -13.17
C ASN A 464 14.33 9.35 -13.11
N GLN A 465 14.38 8.03 -12.87
CA GLN A 465 15.63 7.25 -12.99
C GLN A 465 16.09 7.14 -14.46
N LEU A 466 15.16 7.09 -15.39
CA LEU A 466 15.45 7.02 -16.82
C LEU A 466 15.89 8.38 -17.38
N GLU A 467 15.22 9.45 -16.98
CA GLU A 467 15.48 10.84 -17.40
C GLU A 467 15.14 11.77 -16.24
N PRO A 468 16.14 12.33 -15.54
CA PRO A 468 15.91 13.23 -14.42
C PRO A 468 15.05 14.45 -14.80
N ASP A 469 13.88 14.61 -14.15
CA ASP A 469 12.97 15.72 -14.31
C ASP A 469 12.28 16.01 -12.95
N ASN A 470 12.51 17.20 -12.42
CA ASN A 470 11.93 17.61 -11.14
C ASN A 470 10.38 17.54 -11.14
N SER A 471 9.75 17.70 -12.30
CA SER A 471 8.30 17.60 -12.39
C SER A 471 7.78 16.18 -12.08
N PHE A 472 8.55 15.14 -12.38
CA PHE A 472 8.22 13.77 -12.00
C PHE A 472 8.26 13.59 -10.48
N VAL A 473 9.30 14.14 -9.83
CA VAL A 473 9.46 14.06 -8.38
C VAL A 473 8.37 14.88 -7.66
N ASP A 474 8.09 16.09 -8.14
CA ASP A 474 7.07 16.95 -7.53
C ASP A 474 5.67 16.33 -7.63
N VAL A 475 5.31 15.74 -8.78
CA VAL A 475 4.01 15.09 -8.97
C VAL A 475 3.93 13.73 -8.24
N ALA A 476 5.03 12.99 -8.12
CA ALA A 476 5.06 11.82 -7.25
C ALA A 476 4.75 12.21 -5.78
N ARG A 477 5.34 13.30 -5.32
CA ARG A 477 5.07 13.89 -3.99
C ARG A 477 3.64 14.41 -3.85
N ASP A 478 3.04 14.92 -4.91
CA ASP A 478 1.63 15.34 -4.91
C ASP A 478 0.70 14.16 -4.61
N ASN A 479 0.98 12.95 -5.14
CA ASN A 479 0.24 11.75 -4.77
C ASN A 479 0.51 11.34 -3.30
N LEU A 480 1.72 11.53 -2.77
CA LEU A 480 2.01 11.31 -1.35
C LEU A 480 1.22 12.31 -0.46
N HIS A 481 1.16 13.58 -0.83
CA HIS A 481 0.35 14.58 -0.12
C HIS A 481 -1.14 14.21 -0.12
N TYR A 482 -1.66 13.63 -1.22
CA TYR A 482 -3.02 13.09 -1.26
C TYR A 482 -3.21 11.97 -0.24
N LEU A 483 -2.25 11.07 -0.10
CA LEU A 483 -2.31 9.95 0.86
C LEU A 483 -2.23 10.44 2.31
N LEU A 484 -1.58 11.55 2.58
CA LEU A 484 -1.33 12.06 3.94
C LEU A 484 -2.26 13.20 4.38
N GLY A 485 -3.37 13.44 3.64
CA GLY A 485 -4.43 14.34 4.10
C GLY A 485 -4.92 15.38 3.10
N ARG A 486 -4.20 15.66 2.00
CA ARG A 486 -4.62 16.63 0.97
C ARG A 486 -5.64 15.99 0.01
N ASN A 487 -6.76 15.53 0.54
CA ASN A 487 -7.83 14.85 -0.19
C ASN A 487 -9.21 15.35 0.22
N THR A 488 -10.27 14.86 -0.45
CA THR A 488 -11.65 15.34 -0.22
C THR A 488 -12.13 15.16 1.23
N PHE A 489 -11.61 14.17 1.93
CA PHE A 489 -11.97 13.87 3.33
C PHE A 489 -11.11 14.62 4.35
N SER A 490 -10.04 15.31 3.93
CA SER A 490 -9.03 15.85 4.85
C SER A 490 -8.47 14.78 5.80
N LEU A 491 -8.36 13.55 5.32
CA LEU A 491 -8.05 12.34 6.07
C LEU A 491 -6.66 11.82 5.71
N SER A 492 -5.80 11.57 6.69
CA SER A 492 -4.61 10.76 6.45
C SER A 492 -5.04 9.29 6.22
N TRP A 493 -4.68 8.75 5.06
CA TRP A 493 -4.96 7.36 4.72
C TRP A 493 -4.03 6.35 5.38
N VAL A 494 -3.18 6.80 6.33
CA VAL A 494 -2.24 5.95 7.07
C VAL A 494 -2.59 5.98 8.55
N THR A 495 -2.85 4.81 9.15
CA THR A 495 -3.20 4.70 10.58
C THR A 495 -2.15 5.34 11.48
N GLN A 496 -2.61 6.12 12.46
CA GLN A 496 -1.79 6.83 13.45
C GLN A 496 -0.77 7.82 12.86
N VAL A 497 -0.92 8.21 11.60
CA VAL A 497 -0.09 9.23 10.93
C VAL A 497 -0.92 10.49 10.68
N GLY A 498 -0.46 11.65 11.16
CA GLY A 498 -1.20 12.91 11.12
C GLY A 498 -2.11 13.10 12.32
N GLU A 499 -2.89 14.18 12.32
CA GLU A 499 -3.84 14.51 13.41
C GLU A 499 -5.25 13.97 13.15
N HIS A 500 -5.56 13.61 11.90
CA HIS A 500 -6.85 13.05 11.48
C HIS A 500 -6.64 11.83 10.56
N PRO A 501 -6.09 10.72 11.10
CA PRO A 501 -5.98 9.47 10.36
C PRO A 501 -7.28 8.68 10.41
N PHE A 502 -7.50 7.77 9.42
CA PHE A 502 -8.59 6.82 9.50
C PHE A 502 -8.43 5.88 10.72
N GLN A 503 -9.55 5.38 11.26
CA GLN A 503 -9.58 4.76 12.58
C GLN A 503 -10.05 3.30 12.60
N HIS A 504 -10.80 2.85 11.60
CA HIS A 504 -11.50 1.57 11.65
C HIS A 504 -11.13 0.65 10.47
N PRO A 505 -9.83 0.32 10.27
CA PRO A 505 -9.39 -0.52 9.15
C PRO A 505 -10.09 -1.88 9.19
N HIS A 506 -10.48 -2.38 8.02
CA HIS A 506 -10.87 -3.77 7.87
C HIS A 506 -9.62 -4.65 8.00
N HIS A 507 -9.19 -4.83 9.23
CA HIS A 507 -7.97 -5.55 9.61
C HIS A 507 -8.22 -6.31 10.90
N ARG A 508 -8.10 -7.64 10.88
CA ARG A 508 -8.47 -8.51 12.00
C ARG A 508 -7.73 -8.18 13.29
N PRO A 509 -6.41 -8.02 13.31
CA PRO A 509 -5.71 -7.60 14.53
C PRO A 509 -6.27 -6.29 15.11
N SER A 510 -6.49 -5.26 14.26
CA SER A 510 -7.06 -3.98 14.70
C SER A 510 -8.50 -4.10 15.20
N GLY A 511 -9.29 -4.98 14.60
CA GLY A 511 -10.70 -5.21 14.95
C GLY A 511 -10.92 -6.21 16.08
N SER A 512 -9.87 -6.87 16.59
CA SER A 512 -9.96 -7.90 17.63
C SER A 512 -10.32 -7.37 19.03
N GLY A 513 -10.11 -6.06 19.24
CA GLY A 513 -10.29 -5.43 20.56
C GLY A 513 -9.13 -5.67 21.55
N LYS A 514 -8.08 -6.35 21.14
CA LYS A 514 -6.90 -6.60 22.00
C LYS A 514 -5.90 -5.46 22.00
N GLN A 515 -5.86 -4.66 20.95
CA GLN A 515 -4.94 -3.53 20.79
C GLN A 515 -5.62 -2.21 21.20
N PRO A 516 -4.84 -1.18 21.57
CA PRO A 516 -5.36 0.12 21.98
C PRO A 516 -6.12 0.88 20.87
N GLY A 517 -5.91 0.53 19.61
CA GLY A 517 -6.52 1.16 18.44
C GLY A 517 -6.11 0.45 17.14
N PRO A 518 -6.27 1.10 15.99
CA PRO A 518 -5.82 0.53 14.73
C PRO A 518 -4.30 0.31 14.75
N TRP A 519 -3.84 -0.80 14.16
CA TRP A 519 -2.41 -1.10 14.04
C TRP A 519 -1.68 0.04 13.31
N PRO A 520 -0.49 0.52 13.80
CA PRO A 520 0.16 1.71 13.27
C PRO A 520 0.71 1.56 11.85
N GLY A 521 0.73 2.65 11.07
CA GLY A 521 1.46 2.76 9.82
C GLY A 521 0.82 2.09 8.60
N MET A 522 -0.43 1.62 8.69
CA MET A 522 -1.12 0.88 7.63
C MET A 522 -1.88 1.79 6.67
N LEU A 523 -1.70 1.61 5.37
CA LEU A 523 -2.40 2.34 4.30
C LEU A 523 -3.78 1.72 4.03
N SER A 524 -4.83 2.54 4.12
CA SER A 524 -6.20 2.19 3.72
C SER A 524 -6.32 1.98 2.21
N GLY A 525 -7.20 1.08 1.77
CA GLY A 525 -7.53 0.87 0.36
C GLY A 525 -8.06 2.11 -0.35
N GLY A 526 -8.84 2.95 0.34
CA GLY A 526 -9.35 4.21 -0.23
C GLY A 526 -10.68 4.08 -0.97
N PRO A 527 -11.18 5.19 -1.56
CA PRO A 527 -12.48 5.23 -2.21
C PRO A 527 -12.63 4.22 -3.36
N ASN A 528 -13.80 3.53 -3.41
CA ASN A 528 -14.07 2.47 -4.38
C ASN A 528 -15.42 2.67 -5.08
N ALA A 529 -15.36 3.09 -6.35
CA ALA A 529 -16.55 3.35 -7.17
C ALA A 529 -17.29 2.08 -7.62
N ASN A 530 -16.66 0.91 -7.52
CA ASN A 530 -17.28 -0.38 -7.84
C ASN A 530 -18.24 -0.87 -6.76
N ARG A 531 -18.24 -0.24 -5.57
CA ARG A 531 -19.22 -0.50 -4.48
C ARG A 531 -19.31 -1.97 -4.08
N GLN A 532 -18.16 -2.63 -3.92
CA GLN A 532 -18.05 -4.09 -3.78
C GLN A 532 -18.32 -4.60 -2.37
N ASP A 533 -18.77 -3.76 -1.43
CA ASP A 533 -19.26 -4.17 -0.11
C ASP A 533 -20.65 -3.58 0.19
N PRO A 534 -21.38 -4.14 1.16
CA PRO A 534 -22.72 -3.69 1.49
C PRO A 534 -22.83 -2.23 1.94
N LEU A 535 -21.80 -1.68 2.61
CA LEU A 535 -21.80 -0.29 3.06
C LEU A 535 -21.69 0.66 1.88
N LEU A 536 -20.74 0.41 0.96
CA LEU A 536 -20.60 1.20 -0.26
C LEU A 536 -21.79 1.06 -1.20
N ALA A 537 -22.37 -0.15 -1.29
CA ALA A 537 -23.56 -0.42 -2.10
C ALA A 537 -24.79 0.37 -1.62
N ALA A 538 -24.89 0.62 -0.30
CA ALA A 538 -25.97 1.39 0.31
C ALA A 538 -25.81 2.91 0.19
N MET A 539 -24.65 3.43 -0.20
CA MET A 539 -24.41 4.87 -0.37
C MET A 539 -25.23 5.46 -1.52
N PRO A 540 -25.57 6.77 -1.50
CA PRO A 540 -26.28 7.46 -2.57
C PRO A 540 -25.63 7.19 -3.92
N LYS A 541 -26.44 6.89 -4.96
CA LYS A 541 -25.95 6.48 -6.28
C LYS A 541 -25.24 7.60 -7.06
N ASP A 542 -25.55 8.84 -6.73
CA ASP A 542 -25.03 10.06 -7.34
C ASP A 542 -23.72 10.57 -6.71
N LEU A 543 -23.22 9.88 -5.67
CA LEU A 543 -21.94 10.25 -5.07
C LEU A 543 -20.80 10.10 -6.09
N PRO A 544 -19.94 11.12 -6.20
CA PRO A 544 -18.73 11.05 -7.02
C PRO A 544 -17.78 9.92 -6.58
N PRO A 545 -17.01 9.34 -7.51
CA PRO A 545 -16.16 8.18 -7.23
C PRO A 545 -15.17 8.40 -6.08
N GLY A 546 -14.58 9.59 -5.95
CA GLY A 546 -13.65 9.94 -4.89
C GLY A 546 -14.29 10.11 -3.51
N LYS A 547 -15.62 10.02 -3.38
CA LYS A 547 -16.36 10.08 -2.11
C LYS A 547 -16.94 8.73 -1.66
N LEU A 548 -16.71 7.67 -2.40
CA LEU A 548 -17.22 6.33 -2.09
C LEU A 548 -16.26 5.58 -1.14
N TYR A 549 -16.28 6.00 0.12
CA TYR A 549 -15.43 5.50 1.20
C TYR A 549 -16.18 5.49 2.54
N ALA A 550 -15.95 4.49 3.35
CA ALA A 550 -16.45 4.42 4.71
C ALA A 550 -15.35 3.98 5.68
N ASP A 551 -15.00 4.84 6.66
CA ASP A 551 -14.10 4.46 7.75
C ASP A 551 -14.84 3.58 8.75
N GLN A 552 -15.10 2.35 8.36
CA GLN A 552 -15.81 1.34 9.18
C GLN A 552 -15.18 -0.03 8.95
N LEU A 553 -15.06 -0.79 10.04
CA LEU A 553 -14.50 -2.15 10.04
C LEU A 553 -15.20 -3.07 9.02
N ALA A 554 -16.48 -2.88 8.77
CA ALA A 554 -17.26 -3.70 7.84
C ALA A 554 -17.07 -3.33 6.36
N SER A 555 -16.44 -2.17 6.04
CA SER A 555 -16.17 -1.77 4.65
C SER A 555 -14.87 -2.38 4.15
N TYR A 556 -14.90 -3.66 3.78
CA TYR A 556 -13.72 -4.33 3.25
C TYR A 556 -13.26 -3.77 1.91
N ALA A 557 -14.16 -3.33 1.06
CA ALA A 557 -13.80 -2.89 -0.29
C ALA A 557 -13.23 -1.45 -0.36
N SER A 558 -13.28 -0.67 0.71
CA SER A 558 -12.69 0.66 0.77
C SER A 558 -11.74 0.89 1.94
N ASN A 559 -11.92 0.16 3.05
CA ASN A 559 -11.17 0.38 4.29
C ASN A 559 -10.23 -0.76 4.69
N GLU A 560 -10.03 -1.74 3.81
CA GLU A 560 -9.02 -2.77 4.01
C GLU A 560 -7.61 -2.20 3.85
N ILE A 561 -6.64 -2.88 4.44
CA ILE A 561 -5.21 -2.63 4.23
C ILE A 561 -4.62 -3.77 3.38
N CYS A 562 -3.51 -3.56 2.70
CA CYS A 562 -2.87 -4.63 1.94
C CYS A 562 -1.38 -4.37 1.73
N ILE A 563 -0.58 -5.44 1.70
CA ILE A 563 0.88 -5.37 1.60
C ILE A 563 1.39 -4.73 0.30
N ASN A 564 0.73 -4.90 -0.84
CA ASN A 564 1.16 -4.32 -2.11
C ASN A 564 0.95 -2.80 -2.15
N TRP A 565 -0.17 -2.31 -1.61
CA TRP A 565 -0.40 -0.86 -1.49
C TRP A 565 0.61 -0.23 -0.53
N GLN A 566 0.88 -0.93 0.56
CA GLN A 566 1.88 -0.55 1.57
C GLN A 566 3.28 -0.46 0.96
N ALA A 567 3.66 -1.41 0.10
CA ALA A 567 4.97 -1.42 -0.58
C ALA A 567 5.14 -0.20 -1.51
N SER A 568 4.09 0.17 -2.25
CA SER A 568 4.11 1.38 -3.09
C SER A 568 4.21 2.66 -2.25
N LEU A 569 3.53 2.75 -1.10
CA LEU A 569 3.70 3.86 -0.16
C LEU A 569 5.15 3.95 0.36
N VAL A 570 5.73 2.82 0.75
CA VAL A 570 7.13 2.76 1.22
C VAL A 570 8.08 3.23 0.13
N PHE A 571 7.85 2.85 -1.13
CA PHE A 571 8.67 3.30 -2.25
C PHE A 571 8.65 4.84 -2.40
N LEU A 572 7.47 5.47 -2.33
CA LEU A 572 7.33 6.93 -2.35
C LEU A 572 8.06 7.59 -1.20
N LEU A 573 7.86 7.08 0.02
CA LEU A 573 8.49 7.63 1.21
C LEU A 573 10.01 7.49 1.17
N ALA A 574 10.55 6.37 0.66
CA ALA A 574 11.98 6.16 0.47
C ALA A 574 12.63 7.20 -0.46
N ALA A 575 11.92 7.63 -1.49
CA ALA A 575 12.39 8.67 -2.41
C ALA A 575 12.58 10.03 -1.71
N GLU A 576 11.75 10.35 -0.72
CA GLU A 576 11.74 11.62 0.02
C GLU A 576 12.80 11.70 1.14
N LEU A 577 13.41 10.59 1.55
CA LEU A 577 14.46 10.58 2.57
C LEU A 577 15.76 11.22 2.05
N GLN A 578 16.58 11.75 2.97
CA GLN A 578 17.84 12.45 2.65
C GLN A 578 19.06 11.68 3.16
#